data_6223cce285a925931e45104fcd3290fc
#
_entry.id   6223cce285a925931e45104fcd3290fc
#
_cell.length_a   1.000
_cell.length_b   1.000
_cell.length_c   1.000
_cell.angle_alpha   90.00
_cell.angle_beta   90.00
_cell.angle_gamma   90.00
#
_symmetry.space_group_name_H-M   'P 1'
#
loop_
_entity.id
_entity.type
_entity.pdbx_description
1 polymer ?
#
loop_
_entity_poly.entity_id
_entity_poly.type
_entity_poly.pdbx_seq_one_letter_code
_entity_poly.pdbx_strand_id
1 'polypeptide(L)'
;LAALCIAPYGQRNIVFFALLALCAIIVMIPICRWYKRKLKALRLNKDGMKTEVVSPLPRKKTIFSLSVLLILIFSKYVYLASITSYYTFFLIEKFDVTVRDSQFFLFAFLFASALGILLGGPVGDKVGRKYVIWVSILGAAPFSLIMPHANLLWTCILSILIGLILSSAFSAILVYAQELLPSKLGLISGLFFGLAFGIAGIASAVLGGLADKFGIEYVYQLCAYMPLLGLIAWF
;
A
#
# COMPACT_ATOMS: atom_id res chain seq x y z
N LEU A 1 8.72 -9.90 -14.48
CA LEU A 1 9.23 -11.26 -14.34
C LEU A 1 8.23 -12.28 -14.89
N ALA A 2 6.92 -12.24 -14.54
CA ALA A 2 5.93 -13.16 -15.07
C ALA A 2 5.85 -13.10 -16.60
N ALA A 3 5.78 -11.92 -17.20
CA ALA A 3 5.71 -11.74 -18.64
C ALA A 3 6.98 -12.17 -19.39
N LEU A 4 8.16 -12.07 -18.74
CA LEU A 4 9.45 -12.38 -19.37
C LEU A 4 9.92 -13.83 -19.13
N CYS A 5 9.59 -14.39 -17.95
CA CYS A 5 10.13 -15.69 -17.53
C CYS A 5 9.10 -16.81 -17.50
N ILE A 6 7.80 -16.49 -17.29
CA ILE A 6 6.76 -17.53 -17.17
C ILE A 6 6.00 -17.70 -18.47
N ALA A 7 5.59 -16.59 -19.11
CA ALA A 7 4.81 -16.66 -20.34
C ALA A 7 5.49 -17.44 -21.48
N PRO A 8 6.82 -17.25 -21.77
CA PRO A 8 7.49 -17.99 -22.84
C PRO A 8 7.93 -19.41 -22.46
N TYR A 9 8.15 -19.70 -21.16
CA TYR A 9 8.77 -20.98 -20.71
C TYR A 9 7.86 -21.88 -19.89
N GLY A 10 6.58 -21.49 -19.73
CA GLY A 10 5.56 -22.27 -19.03
C GLY A 10 5.58 -22.14 -17.51
N GLN A 11 4.47 -22.57 -16.89
CA GLN A 11 4.20 -22.39 -15.45
C GLN A 11 5.19 -23.12 -14.52
N ARG A 12 5.87 -24.17 -15.00
CA ARG A 12 6.87 -24.93 -14.23
C ARG A 12 8.02 -24.07 -13.72
N ASN A 13 8.35 -22.98 -14.41
CA ASN A 13 9.46 -22.09 -14.04
C ASN A 13 9.15 -21.20 -12.84
N ILE A 14 7.92 -21.21 -12.32
CA ILE A 14 7.56 -20.55 -11.05
C ILE A 14 8.41 -21.11 -9.89
N VAL A 15 8.83 -22.37 -9.94
CA VAL A 15 9.66 -23.00 -8.90
C VAL A 15 10.97 -22.25 -8.69
N PHE A 16 11.56 -21.63 -9.73
CA PHE A 16 12.79 -20.84 -9.57
C PHE A 16 12.61 -19.59 -8.70
N PHE A 17 11.38 -19.07 -8.56
CA PHE A 17 11.11 -17.97 -7.64
C PHE A 17 11.18 -18.40 -6.16
N ALA A 18 11.01 -19.69 -5.86
CA ALA A 18 11.24 -20.22 -4.52
C ALA A 18 12.70 -20.06 -4.08
N LEU A 19 13.66 -20.11 -5.01
CA LEU A 19 15.07 -19.84 -4.71
C LEU A 19 15.31 -18.41 -4.23
N LEU A 20 14.61 -17.42 -4.80
CA LEU A 20 14.65 -16.03 -4.32
C LEU A 20 14.12 -15.90 -2.89
N ALA A 21 13.04 -16.63 -2.57
CA ALA A 21 12.51 -16.65 -1.21
C ALA A 21 13.50 -17.28 -0.23
N LEU A 22 14.17 -18.36 -0.61
CA LEU A 22 15.24 -18.97 0.20
C LEU A 22 16.42 -18.01 0.42
N CYS A 23 16.87 -17.32 -0.63
CA CYS A 23 17.92 -16.29 -0.50
C CYS A 23 17.48 -15.18 0.47
N ALA A 24 16.23 -14.71 0.39
CA ALA A 24 15.70 -13.70 1.31
C ALA A 24 15.73 -14.22 2.77
N ILE A 25 15.35 -15.47 3.01
CA ILE A 25 15.38 -16.08 4.35
C ILE A 25 16.82 -16.13 4.87
N ILE A 26 17.79 -16.58 4.04
CA ILE A 26 19.21 -16.66 4.41
C ILE A 26 19.75 -15.28 4.82
N VAL A 27 19.42 -14.24 4.07
CA VAL A 27 19.81 -12.84 4.36
C VAL A 27 19.13 -12.32 5.63
N MET A 28 17.88 -12.70 5.89
CA MET A 28 17.14 -12.22 7.06
C MET A 28 17.63 -12.82 8.38
N ILE A 29 18.17 -14.03 8.39
CA ILE A 29 18.68 -14.69 9.61
C ILE A 29 19.77 -13.85 10.32
N PRO A 30 20.86 -13.43 9.67
CA PRO A 30 21.89 -12.60 10.33
C PRO A 30 21.34 -11.22 10.73
N ILE A 31 20.46 -10.62 9.95
CA ILE A 31 19.84 -9.33 10.29
C ILE A 31 19.00 -9.45 11.56
N CYS A 32 18.17 -10.49 11.69
CA CYS A 32 17.38 -10.75 12.89
C CYS A 32 18.28 -10.99 14.13
N ARG A 33 19.39 -11.73 13.98
CA ARG A 33 20.34 -11.96 15.06
C ARG A 33 21.04 -10.69 15.51
N TRP A 34 21.48 -9.86 14.54
CA TRP A 34 22.07 -8.55 14.82
C TRP A 34 21.09 -7.62 15.53
N TYR A 35 19.85 -7.54 15.04
CA TYR A 35 18.81 -6.70 15.64
C TYR A 35 18.46 -7.12 17.07
N LYS A 36 18.34 -8.45 17.33
CA LYS A 36 18.14 -8.97 18.69
C LYS A 36 19.30 -8.57 19.64
N ARG A 37 20.55 -8.65 19.18
CA ARG A 37 21.73 -8.23 19.98
C ARG A 37 21.66 -6.73 20.28
N LYS A 38 21.36 -5.91 19.29
CA LYS A 38 21.23 -4.45 19.45
C LYS A 38 20.12 -4.07 20.41
N LEU A 39 18.94 -4.71 20.30
CA LEU A 39 17.84 -4.50 21.24
C LEU A 39 18.21 -4.91 22.68
N LYS A 40 18.92 -6.02 22.85
CA LYS A 40 19.37 -6.47 24.16
C LYS A 40 20.36 -5.47 24.78
N ALA A 41 21.31 -4.97 24.01
CA ALA A 41 22.26 -3.94 24.45
C ALA A 41 21.54 -2.62 24.82
N LEU A 42 20.56 -2.20 24.06
CA LEU A 42 19.75 -1.01 24.36
C LEU A 42 18.88 -1.18 25.62
N ARG A 43 18.37 -2.40 25.89
CA ARG A 43 17.63 -2.71 27.11
C ARG A 43 18.53 -2.68 28.35
N LEU A 44 19.72 -3.23 28.25
CA LEU A 44 20.71 -3.21 29.35
C LEU A 44 21.18 -1.78 29.72
N ASN A 45 21.25 -0.89 28.69
CA ASN A 45 21.54 0.53 28.94
C ASN A 45 20.35 1.33 29.49
N LYS A 46 19.12 0.80 29.38
CA LYS A 46 17.90 1.45 29.83
C LYS A 46 17.43 1.12 31.24
N ASP A 47 18.09 0.15 31.92
CA ASP A 47 17.76 -0.20 33.31
C ASP A 47 18.07 0.94 34.31
N GLY A 48 18.77 1.99 33.89
CA GLY A 48 18.97 3.23 34.67
C GLY A 48 17.95 4.38 34.40
N MET A 49 17.15 4.30 33.36
CA MET A 49 16.20 5.35 32.99
C MET A 49 14.87 4.74 32.52
N LYS A 50 13.94 4.51 33.44
CA LYS A 50 12.54 4.28 33.13
C LYS A 50 11.93 5.58 32.60
N THR A 51 12.26 5.96 31.37
CA THR A 51 11.46 6.94 30.68
C THR A 51 10.19 6.22 30.26
N GLU A 52 9.10 6.43 31.01
CA GLU A 52 7.77 6.08 30.53
C GLU A 52 7.61 6.80 29.20
N VAL A 53 7.54 6.03 28.11
CA VAL A 53 7.27 6.56 26.78
C VAL A 53 5.78 6.86 26.76
N VAL A 54 5.42 8.02 27.29
CA VAL A 54 4.06 8.51 27.36
C VAL A 54 3.62 8.87 25.95
N SER A 55 2.42 8.45 25.60
CA SER A 55 1.75 8.88 24.38
C SER A 55 1.70 10.42 24.35
N PRO A 56 2.11 11.10 23.27
CA PRO A 56 2.17 12.56 23.20
C PRO A 56 0.80 13.24 23.25
N LEU A 57 -0.29 12.47 23.16
CA LEU A 57 -1.66 12.98 23.11
C LEU A 57 -2.55 12.32 24.18
N PRO A 58 -3.59 13.02 24.67
CA PRO A 58 -4.58 12.42 25.55
C PRO A 58 -5.28 11.24 24.88
N ARG A 59 -5.59 10.19 25.65
CA ARG A 59 -6.11 8.90 25.17
C ARG A 59 -7.26 9.02 24.17
N LYS A 60 -8.20 9.95 24.39
CA LYS A 60 -9.32 10.17 23.46
C LYS A 60 -8.84 10.66 22.07
N LYS A 61 -7.91 11.61 22.04
CA LYS A 61 -7.34 12.11 20.78
C LYS A 61 -6.50 11.04 20.06
N THR A 62 -5.74 10.23 20.81
CA THR A 62 -4.97 9.11 20.24
C THR A 62 -5.88 8.08 19.57
N ILE A 63 -6.97 7.65 20.24
CA ILE A 63 -7.94 6.70 19.68
C ILE A 63 -8.59 7.29 18.42
N PHE A 64 -9.01 8.54 18.48
CA PHE A 64 -9.62 9.22 17.32
C PHE A 64 -8.65 9.29 16.13
N SER A 65 -7.41 9.72 16.34
CA SER A 65 -6.39 9.76 15.28
C SER A 65 -6.12 8.38 14.68
N LEU A 66 -6.02 7.34 15.52
CA LEU A 66 -5.85 5.97 15.04
C LEU A 66 -7.04 5.48 14.22
N SER A 67 -8.27 5.78 14.64
CA SER A 67 -9.49 5.41 13.91
C SER A 67 -9.52 6.06 12.53
N VAL A 68 -9.13 7.32 12.43
CA VAL A 68 -9.05 8.00 11.14
C VAL A 68 -7.96 7.39 10.25
N LEU A 69 -6.78 7.12 10.81
CA LEU A 69 -5.72 6.45 10.03
C LEU A 69 -6.17 5.06 9.53
N LEU A 70 -6.97 4.32 10.30
CA LEU A 70 -7.55 3.05 9.88
C LEU A 70 -8.55 3.21 8.74
N ILE A 71 -9.42 4.23 8.78
CA ILE A 71 -10.34 4.54 7.68
C ILE A 71 -9.57 4.92 6.41
N LEU A 72 -8.49 5.69 6.54
CA LEU A 72 -7.64 6.05 5.42
C LEU A 72 -6.95 4.84 4.79
N ILE A 73 -6.44 3.93 5.61
CA ILE A 73 -5.87 2.66 5.12
C ILE A 73 -6.94 1.83 4.43
N PHE A 74 -8.13 1.71 5.02
CA PHE A 74 -9.26 1.00 4.41
C PHE A 74 -9.53 1.52 3.00
N SER A 75 -9.84 2.80 2.86
CA SER A 75 -10.11 3.45 1.58
C SER A 75 -9.02 3.19 0.54
N LYS A 76 -7.78 3.40 0.94
CA LYS A 76 -6.61 3.23 0.11
C LYS A 76 -6.40 1.80 -0.36
N TYR A 77 -6.52 0.82 0.54
CA TYR A 77 -6.29 -0.59 0.19
C TYR A 77 -7.41 -1.20 -0.63
N VAL A 78 -8.66 -0.76 -0.46
CA VAL A 78 -9.75 -1.12 -1.38
C VAL A 78 -9.43 -0.65 -2.80
N TYR A 79 -8.99 0.59 -2.95
CA TYR A 79 -8.60 1.12 -4.26
C TYR A 79 -7.37 0.42 -4.85
N LEU A 80 -6.33 0.19 -4.05
CA LEU A 80 -5.16 -0.56 -4.51
C LEU A 80 -5.51 -2.00 -4.91
N ALA A 81 -6.42 -2.66 -4.16
CA ALA A 81 -6.90 -3.99 -4.49
C ALA A 81 -7.63 -4.00 -5.85
N SER A 82 -8.43 -2.98 -6.16
CA SER A 82 -9.11 -2.88 -7.45
C SER A 82 -8.11 -2.81 -8.60
N ILE A 83 -7.04 -2.00 -8.47
CA ILE A 83 -6.03 -1.92 -9.52
C ILE A 83 -5.20 -3.22 -9.58
N THR A 84 -4.67 -3.71 -8.48
CA THR A 84 -3.79 -4.89 -8.50
C THR A 84 -4.49 -6.15 -8.99
N SER A 85 -5.79 -6.31 -8.73
CA SER A 85 -6.55 -7.50 -9.11
C SER A 85 -7.22 -7.39 -10.47
N TYR A 86 -7.66 -6.19 -10.86
CA TYR A 86 -8.56 -6.05 -12.01
C TYR A 86 -8.02 -5.15 -13.13
N TYR A 87 -6.86 -4.50 -12.97
CA TYR A 87 -6.33 -3.57 -13.97
C TYR A 87 -6.07 -4.21 -15.33
N THR A 88 -5.52 -5.42 -15.34
CA THR A 88 -5.30 -6.17 -16.59
C THR A 88 -6.61 -6.46 -17.32
N PHE A 89 -7.64 -6.88 -16.60
CA PHE A 89 -8.96 -7.14 -17.19
C PHE A 89 -9.61 -5.86 -17.72
N PHE A 90 -9.52 -4.77 -16.95
CA PHE A 90 -10.02 -3.47 -17.39
C PHE A 90 -9.35 -2.98 -18.68
N LEU A 91 -8.04 -3.14 -18.80
CA LEU A 91 -7.31 -2.74 -20.01
C LEU A 91 -7.70 -3.60 -21.22
N ILE A 92 -7.85 -4.91 -21.02
CA ILE A 92 -8.25 -5.84 -22.09
C ILE A 92 -9.67 -5.54 -22.54
N GLU A 93 -10.63 -5.41 -21.62
CA GLU A 93 -12.04 -5.21 -21.94
C GLU A 93 -12.32 -3.85 -22.60
N LYS A 94 -11.66 -2.79 -22.07
CA LYS A 94 -11.93 -1.41 -22.55
C LYS A 94 -11.14 -1.02 -23.79
N PHE A 95 -9.90 -1.49 -23.93
CA PHE A 95 -8.96 -1.03 -24.96
C PHE A 95 -8.48 -2.12 -25.90
N ASP A 96 -8.98 -3.35 -25.78
CA ASP A 96 -8.62 -4.51 -26.62
C ASP A 96 -7.09 -4.79 -26.63
N VAL A 97 -6.43 -4.50 -25.50
CA VAL A 97 -4.98 -4.67 -25.36
C VAL A 97 -4.64 -6.15 -25.15
N THR A 98 -3.49 -6.57 -25.65
CA THR A 98 -3.05 -7.96 -25.41
C THR A 98 -2.78 -8.23 -23.92
N VAL A 99 -2.93 -9.48 -23.49
CA VAL A 99 -2.63 -9.90 -22.10
C VAL A 99 -1.19 -9.52 -21.72
N ARG A 100 -0.26 -9.63 -22.66
CA ARG A 100 1.15 -9.28 -22.44
C ARG A 100 1.32 -7.79 -22.14
N ASP A 101 0.72 -6.94 -22.95
CA ASP A 101 0.86 -5.48 -22.79
C ASP A 101 0.15 -5.00 -21.51
N SER A 102 -1.02 -5.55 -21.19
CA SER A 102 -1.73 -5.23 -19.94
C SER A 102 -0.90 -5.57 -18.69
N GLN A 103 -0.12 -6.66 -18.73
CA GLN A 103 0.81 -7.02 -17.65
C GLN A 103 1.99 -6.05 -17.54
N PHE A 104 2.49 -5.49 -18.66
CA PHE A 104 3.51 -4.45 -18.61
C PHE A 104 2.99 -3.16 -17.96
N PHE A 105 1.76 -2.77 -18.25
CA PHE A 105 1.13 -1.62 -17.61
C PHE A 105 0.90 -1.84 -16.11
N LEU A 106 0.46 -3.04 -15.72
CA LEU A 106 0.38 -3.40 -14.30
C LEU A 106 1.75 -3.38 -13.62
N PHE A 107 2.79 -3.88 -14.29
CA PHE A 107 4.16 -3.82 -13.78
C PHE A 107 4.62 -2.37 -13.57
N ALA A 108 4.35 -1.47 -14.51
CA ALA A 108 4.69 -0.06 -14.38
C ALA A 108 4.00 0.59 -13.16
N PHE A 109 2.72 0.27 -12.93
CA PHE A 109 1.98 0.70 -11.75
C PHE A 109 2.61 0.17 -10.45
N LEU A 110 2.92 -1.14 -10.39
CA LEU A 110 3.52 -1.76 -9.21
C LEU A 110 4.91 -1.21 -8.92
N PHE A 111 5.71 -0.97 -9.96
CA PHE A 111 7.04 -0.35 -9.85
C PHE A 111 6.94 1.07 -9.30
N ALA A 112 6.03 1.90 -9.84
CA ALA A 112 5.76 3.23 -9.35
C ALA A 112 5.28 3.22 -7.89
N SER A 113 4.43 2.25 -7.52
CA SER A 113 3.98 2.04 -6.14
C SER A 113 5.13 1.71 -5.19
N ALA A 114 6.06 0.85 -5.62
CA ALA A 114 7.25 0.54 -4.83
C ALA A 114 8.14 1.76 -4.63
N LEU A 115 8.36 2.56 -5.69
CA LEU A 115 9.08 3.84 -5.60
C LEU A 115 8.36 4.81 -4.67
N GLY A 116 7.03 4.89 -4.73
CA GLY A 116 6.23 5.72 -3.83
C GLY A 116 6.45 5.37 -2.36
N ILE A 117 6.46 4.08 -2.01
CA ILE A 117 6.73 3.62 -0.63
C ILE A 117 8.14 4.01 -0.19
N LEU A 118 9.15 3.83 -1.06
CA LEU A 118 10.54 4.16 -0.76
C LEU A 118 10.74 5.67 -0.55
N LEU A 119 10.12 6.50 -1.39
CA LEU A 119 10.23 7.95 -1.31
C LEU A 119 9.37 8.55 -0.18
N GLY A 120 8.24 7.93 0.12
CA GLY A 120 7.29 8.41 1.11
C GLY A 120 7.87 8.50 2.53
N GLY A 121 8.77 7.60 2.92
CA GLY A 121 9.48 7.64 4.21
C GLY A 121 10.33 8.90 4.37
N PRO A 122 11.39 9.08 3.57
CA PRO A 122 12.27 10.24 3.64
C PRO A 122 11.55 11.59 3.43
N VAL A 123 10.54 11.63 2.55
CA VAL A 123 9.74 12.84 2.34
C VAL A 123 8.89 13.14 3.57
N GLY A 124 8.27 12.12 4.17
CA GLY A 124 7.50 12.27 5.40
C GLY A 124 8.33 12.77 6.59
N ASP A 125 9.59 12.36 6.67
CA ASP A 125 10.49 12.81 7.74
C ASP A 125 10.94 14.29 7.55
N LYS A 126 11.04 14.77 6.30
CA LYS A 126 11.46 16.15 5.98
C LYS A 126 10.29 17.16 6.02
N VAL A 127 9.18 16.82 5.38
CA VAL A 127 8.04 17.73 5.16
C VAL A 127 6.99 17.61 6.27
N GLY A 128 7.02 16.49 6.98
CA GLY A 128 6.04 16.14 8.00
C GLY A 128 5.04 15.08 7.50
N ARG A 129 4.81 14.07 8.32
CA ARG A 129 4.01 12.89 7.96
C ARG A 129 2.56 13.21 7.64
N LYS A 130 1.96 14.16 8.36
CA LYS A 130 0.61 14.64 8.07
C LYS A 130 0.48 15.15 6.63
N TYR A 131 1.42 15.98 6.18
CA TYR A 131 1.38 16.54 4.82
C TYR A 131 1.49 15.46 3.75
N VAL A 132 2.37 14.47 3.93
CA VAL A 132 2.49 13.35 2.98
C VAL A 132 1.21 12.54 2.91
N ILE A 133 0.56 12.28 4.04
CA ILE A 133 -0.74 11.58 4.08
C ILE A 133 -1.79 12.37 3.31
N TRP A 134 -1.89 13.67 3.55
CA TRP A 134 -2.83 14.57 2.89
C TRP A 134 -2.61 14.63 1.38
N VAL A 135 -1.38 14.95 0.98
CA VAL A 135 -1.01 15.08 -0.44
C VAL A 135 -1.21 13.76 -1.17
N SER A 136 -0.94 12.62 -0.53
CA SER A 136 -1.10 11.33 -1.21
C SER A 136 -2.56 10.95 -1.44
N ILE A 137 -3.46 11.30 -0.54
CA ILE A 137 -4.87 10.93 -0.67
C ILE A 137 -5.59 11.92 -1.56
N LEU A 138 -5.49 13.22 -1.27
CA LEU A 138 -6.12 14.26 -2.06
C LEU A 138 -5.48 14.42 -3.44
N GLY A 139 -4.14 14.24 -3.53
CA GLY A 139 -3.44 14.29 -4.81
C GLY A 139 -3.76 13.12 -5.72
N ALA A 140 -4.08 11.94 -5.18
CA ALA A 140 -4.50 10.80 -6.00
C ALA A 140 -5.97 10.89 -6.45
N ALA A 141 -6.84 11.59 -5.71
CA ALA A 141 -8.27 11.66 -5.98
C ALA A 141 -8.62 12.18 -7.40
N PRO A 142 -8.08 13.31 -7.89
CA PRO A 142 -8.40 13.78 -9.23
C PRO A 142 -7.96 12.79 -10.31
N PHE A 143 -6.81 12.16 -10.14
CA PHE A 143 -6.30 11.17 -11.10
C PHE A 143 -7.14 9.90 -11.11
N SER A 144 -7.60 9.44 -9.94
CA SER A 144 -8.48 8.27 -9.83
C SER A 144 -9.84 8.50 -10.48
N LEU A 145 -10.41 9.71 -10.38
CA LEU A 145 -11.69 10.05 -11.00
C LEU A 145 -11.59 10.17 -12.52
N ILE A 146 -10.48 10.66 -13.04
CA ILE A 146 -10.27 10.82 -14.48
C ILE A 146 -9.95 9.49 -15.16
N MET A 147 -9.24 8.60 -14.48
CA MET A 147 -8.70 7.35 -15.04
C MET A 147 -9.75 6.47 -15.75
N PRO A 148 -10.98 6.23 -15.22
CA PRO A 148 -11.98 5.43 -15.91
C PRO A 148 -12.50 6.02 -17.22
N HIS A 149 -12.34 7.34 -17.43
CA HIS A 149 -12.81 8.06 -18.61
C HIS A 149 -11.71 8.38 -19.62
N ALA A 150 -10.46 8.07 -19.27
CA ALA A 150 -9.28 8.38 -20.08
C ALA A 150 -9.09 7.39 -21.24
N ASN A 151 -8.30 7.78 -22.23
CA ASN A 151 -7.81 6.87 -23.28
C ASN A 151 -6.65 6.01 -22.73
N LEU A 152 -6.21 5.01 -23.49
CA LEU A 152 -5.19 4.05 -23.08
C LEU A 152 -3.91 4.73 -22.55
N LEU A 153 -3.36 5.70 -23.28
CA LEU A 153 -2.12 6.39 -22.92
C LEU A 153 -2.26 7.12 -21.58
N TRP A 154 -3.33 7.90 -21.42
CA TRP A 154 -3.61 8.61 -20.18
C TRP A 154 -3.92 7.66 -19.03
N THR A 155 -4.65 6.58 -19.27
CA THR A 155 -4.92 5.54 -18.24
C THR A 155 -3.61 4.97 -17.70
N CYS A 156 -2.62 4.71 -18.55
CA CYS A 156 -1.31 4.22 -18.14
C CYS A 156 -0.52 5.27 -17.35
N ILE A 157 -0.48 6.52 -17.81
CA ILE A 157 0.20 7.61 -17.11
C ILE A 157 -0.45 7.87 -15.74
N LEU A 158 -1.78 7.96 -15.71
CA LEU A 158 -2.53 8.18 -14.49
C LEU A 158 -2.35 7.04 -13.49
N SER A 159 -2.33 5.79 -13.94
CA SER A 159 -2.08 4.65 -13.06
C SER A 159 -0.70 4.73 -12.39
N ILE A 160 0.35 5.10 -13.14
CA ILE A 160 1.70 5.29 -12.60
C ILE A 160 1.71 6.41 -11.54
N LEU A 161 1.10 7.56 -11.84
CA LEU A 161 1.01 8.68 -10.90
C LEU A 161 0.22 8.30 -9.64
N ILE A 162 -0.91 7.63 -9.79
CA ILE A 162 -1.72 7.13 -8.67
C ILE A 162 -0.88 6.16 -7.83
N GLY A 163 -0.21 5.19 -8.47
CA GLY A 163 0.65 4.23 -7.78
C GLY A 163 1.72 4.91 -6.92
N LEU A 164 2.43 5.88 -7.50
CA LEU A 164 3.49 6.62 -6.82
C LEU A 164 2.93 7.47 -5.66
N ILE A 165 1.91 8.28 -5.93
CA ILE A 165 1.35 9.23 -4.97
C ILE A 165 0.64 8.47 -3.83
N LEU A 166 -0.25 7.55 -4.16
CA LEU A 166 -1.05 6.84 -3.18
C LEU A 166 -0.17 5.94 -2.29
N SER A 167 0.85 5.29 -2.85
CA SER A 167 1.72 4.39 -2.09
C SER A 167 2.68 5.11 -1.15
N SER A 168 3.02 6.37 -1.42
CA SER A 168 3.91 7.18 -0.56
C SER A 168 3.37 7.37 0.85
N ALA A 169 2.05 7.42 1.05
CA ALA A 169 1.48 7.59 2.38
C ALA A 169 1.57 6.36 3.27
N PHE A 170 1.81 5.17 2.72
CA PHE A 170 1.78 3.96 3.54
C PHE A 170 2.81 3.97 4.67
N SER A 171 4.06 4.29 4.33
CA SER A 171 5.14 4.42 5.31
C SER A 171 4.85 5.55 6.32
N ALA A 172 4.36 6.69 5.84
CA ALA A 172 4.02 7.83 6.68
C ALA A 172 2.88 7.51 7.67
N ILE A 173 1.81 6.86 7.22
CA ILE A 173 0.67 6.43 8.07
C ILE A 173 1.14 5.46 9.15
N LEU A 174 1.92 4.43 8.76
CA LEU A 174 2.39 3.41 9.68
C LEU A 174 3.28 4.00 10.78
N VAL A 175 4.25 4.82 10.39
CA VAL A 175 5.18 5.44 11.36
C VAL A 175 4.44 6.45 12.24
N TYR A 176 3.52 7.24 11.69
CA TYR A 176 2.69 8.15 12.49
C TYR A 176 1.83 7.40 13.52
N ALA A 177 1.22 6.27 13.12
CA ALA A 177 0.48 5.42 14.05
C ALA A 177 1.36 4.83 15.17
N GLN A 178 2.60 4.44 14.85
CA GLN A 178 3.59 3.95 15.82
C GLN A 178 4.04 5.05 16.79
N GLU A 179 4.14 6.31 16.35
CA GLU A 179 4.45 7.46 17.22
C GLU A 179 3.32 7.81 18.17
N LEU A 180 2.06 7.58 17.78
CA LEU A 180 0.92 7.78 18.67
C LEU A 180 0.90 6.79 19.84
N LEU A 181 1.40 5.55 19.65
CA LEU A 181 1.46 4.51 20.67
C LEU A 181 2.83 3.80 20.69
N PRO A 182 3.88 4.49 21.13
CA PRO A 182 5.24 3.97 21.08
C PRO A 182 5.46 2.78 22.05
N SER A 183 4.61 2.62 23.07
CA SER A 183 4.65 1.46 23.98
C SER A 183 4.14 0.16 23.34
N LYS A 184 3.38 0.24 22.21
CA LYS A 184 2.71 -0.91 21.57
C LYS A 184 3.04 -1.04 20.08
N LEU A 185 4.29 -0.79 19.69
CA LEU A 185 4.74 -0.80 18.29
C LEU A 185 4.34 -2.07 17.53
N GLY A 186 4.55 -3.24 18.12
CA GLY A 186 4.23 -4.53 17.50
C GLY A 186 2.72 -4.70 17.26
N LEU A 187 1.90 -4.28 18.21
CA LEU A 187 0.44 -4.33 18.09
C LEU A 187 -0.05 -3.40 16.98
N ILE A 188 0.46 -2.17 16.93
CA ILE A 188 0.09 -1.19 15.89
C ILE A 188 0.51 -1.70 14.51
N SER A 189 1.75 -2.15 14.36
CA SER A 189 2.21 -2.70 13.08
C SER A 189 1.39 -3.91 12.65
N GLY A 190 1.13 -4.85 13.55
CA GLY A 190 0.31 -6.03 13.27
C GLY A 190 -1.13 -5.67 12.87
N LEU A 191 -1.75 -4.72 13.59
CA LEU A 191 -3.08 -4.22 13.28
C LEU A 191 -3.14 -3.56 11.87
N PHE A 192 -2.20 -2.65 11.58
CA PHE A 192 -2.21 -1.92 10.31
C PHE A 192 -1.89 -2.82 9.12
N PHE A 193 -0.89 -3.70 9.22
CA PHE A 193 -0.59 -4.68 8.18
C PHE A 193 -1.70 -5.73 8.02
N GLY A 194 -2.20 -6.26 9.15
CA GLY A 194 -3.27 -7.26 9.13
C GLY A 194 -4.55 -6.73 8.49
N LEU A 195 -4.96 -5.50 8.86
CA LEU A 195 -6.11 -4.85 8.25
C LEU A 195 -5.85 -4.50 6.78
N ALA A 196 -4.68 -3.96 6.43
CA ALA A 196 -4.37 -3.60 5.06
C ALA A 196 -4.52 -4.79 4.10
N PHE A 197 -3.87 -5.90 4.40
CA PHE A 197 -3.93 -7.10 3.56
C PHE A 197 -5.26 -7.86 3.68
N GLY A 198 -5.86 -7.91 4.87
CA GLY A 198 -7.17 -8.53 5.08
C GLY A 198 -8.27 -7.80 4.31
N ILE A 199 -8.27 -6.47 4.37
CA ILE A 199 -9.22 -5.63 3.62
C ILE A 199 -8.99 -5.78 2.11
N ALA A 200 -7.74 -5.77 1.65
CA ALA A 200 -7.42 -5.96 0.24
C ALA A 200 -7.97 -7.30 -0.29
N GLY A 201 -7.82 -8.38 0.47
CA GLY A 201 -8.37 -9.69 0.10
C GLY A 201 -9.89 -9.71 0.04
N ILE A 202 -10.57 -9.19 1.07
CA ILE A 202 -12.04 -9.09 1.10
C ILE A 202 -12.54 -8.18 -0.02
N ALA A 203 -11.92 -7.01 -0.20
CA ALA A 203 -12.28 -6.07 -1.26
C ALA A 203 -12.13 -6.70 -2.64
N SER A 204 -11.03 -7.41 -2.90
CA SER A 204 -10.83 -8.12 -4.17
C SER A 204 -11.95 -9.11 -4.44
N ALA A 205 -12.37 -9.92 -3.45
CA ALA A 205 -13.45 -10.88 -3.62
C ALA A 205 -14.81 -10.18 -3.88
N VAL A 206 -15.13 -9.12 -3.14
CA VAL A 206 -16.38 -8.36 -3.32
C VAL A 206 -16.40 -7.66 -4.68
N LEU A 207 -15.30 -7.02 -5.05
CA LEU A 207 -15.18 -6.32 -6.34
C LEU A 207 -15.25 -7.32 -7.51
N GLY A 208 -14.75 -8.55 -7.36
CA GLY A 208 -14.92 -9.61 -8.36
C GLY A 208 -16.37 -9.96 -8.58
N GLY A 209 -17.12 -10.21 -7.50
CA GLY A 209 -18.56 -10.47 -7.62
C GLY A 209 -19.38 -9.30 -8.18
N LEU A 210 -18.91 -8.05 -8.01
CA LEU A 210 -19.50 -6.88 -8.65
C LEU A 210 -19.12 -6.81 -10.13
N ALA A 211 -17.87 -7.13 -10.48
CA ALA A 211 -17.41 -7.16 -11.88
C ALA A 211 -18.16 -8.20 -12.70
N ASP A 212 -18.41 -9.39 -12.13
CA ASP A 212 -19.19 -10.45 -12.79
C ASP A 212 -20.64 -10.04 -13.07
N LYS A 213 -21.23 -9.17 -12.24
CA LYS A 213 -22.64 -8.73 -12.36
C LYS A 213 -22.82 -7.47 -13.19
N PHE A 214 -21.93 -6.50 -13.03
CA PHE A 214 -22.10 -5.13 -13.56
C PHE A 214 -21.02 -4.73 -14.57
N GLY A 215 -20.05 -5.61 -14.82
CA GLY A 215 -18.90 -5.33 -15.66
C GLY A 215 -17.75 -4.63 -14.93
N ILE A 216 -16.56 -4.70 -15.52
CA ILE A 216 -15.34 -4.23 -14.89
C ILE A 216 -15.24 -2.69 -14.89
N GLU A 217 -15.82 -2.03 -15.90
CA GLU A 217 -15.85 -0.56 -15.96
C GLU A 217 -16.62 0.05 -14.77
N TYR A 218 -17.75 -0.56 -14.42
CA TYR A 218 -18.54 -0.14 -13.26
C TYR A 218 -17.72 -0.22 -11.95
N VAL A 219 -16.97 -1.32 -11.77
CA VAL A 219 -16.10 -1.48 -10.61
C VAL A 219 -15.03 -0.40 -10.55
N TYR A 220 -14.43 -0.06 -11.69
CA TYR A 220 -13.43 1.02 -11.76
C TYR A 220 -14.01 2.39 -11.44
N GLN A 221 -15.21 2.70 -11.96
CA GLN A 221 -15.92 3.93 -11.64
C GLN A 221 -16.25 4.01 -10.14
N LEU A 222 -16.77 2.92 -9.56
CA LEU A 222 -17.07 2.85 -8.13
C LEU A 222 -15.80 3.07 -7.28
N CYS A 223 -14.72 2.37 -7.60
CA CYS A 223 -13.47 2.46 -6.86
C CYS A 223 -12.78 3.83 -7.02
N ALA A 224 -13.01 4.55 -8.11
CA ALA A 224 -12.47 5.88 -8.33
C ALA A 224 -12.86 6.90 -7.24
N TYR A 225 -14.01 6.68 -6.58
CA TYR A 225 -14.47 7.52 -5.47
C TYR A 225 -13.83 7.17 -4.12
N MET A 226 -13.17 6.03 -4.00
CA MET A 226 -12.58 5.58 -2.73
C MET A 226 -11.55 6.58 -2.14
N PRO A 227 -10.65 7.19 -2.92
CA PRO A 227 -9.73 8.19 -2.38
C PRO A 227 -10.40 9.42 -1.79
N LEU A 228 -11.64 9.75 -2.20
CA LEU A 228 -12.41 10.87 -1.62
C LEU A 228 -12.79 10.65 -0.16
N LEU A 229 -12.85 9.40 0.32
CA LEU A 229 -13.01 9.11 1.75
C LEU A 229 -11.86 9.70 2.57
N GLY A 230 -10.74 10.00 1.94
CA GLY A 230 -9.64 10.72 2.56
C GLY A 230 -9.98 12.15 3.03
N LEU A 231 -11.03 12.77 2.49
CA LEU A 231 -11.53 14.06 2.97
C LEU A 231 -11.98 14.02 4.44
N ILE A 232 -12.36 12.85 4.95
CA ILE A 232 -12.72 12.64 6.37
C ILE A 232 -11.52 12.89 7.30
N ALA A 233 -10.29 12.80 6.75
CA ALA A 233 -9.05 13.05 7.50
C ALA A 233 -8.73 14.53 7.71
N TRP A 234 -9.67 15.43 7.45
CA TRP A 234 -9.51 16.85 7.72
C TRP A 234 -9.42 17.09 9.25
N PHE A 235 -8.19 17.13 9.78
CA PHE A 235 -7.87 17.54 11.15
C PHE A 235 -7.05 18.81 11.16
#